data_69a9c8ea7a1e81daccf8c410659e06c4
#
_entry.id   69a9c8ea7a1e81daccf8c410659e06c4
#
_cell.length_a   1.000
_cell.length_b   1.000
_cell.length_c   1.000
_cell.angle_alpha   90.00
_cell.angle_beta   90.00
_cell.angle_gamma   90.00
#
_symmetry.space_group_name_H-M   'P 1'
#
loop_
_entity.id
_entity.type
_entity.pdbx_description
1 polymer ?
#
loop_
_entity_poly.entity_id
_entity_poly.type
_entity_poly.pdbx_seq_one_letter_code
_entity_poly.pdbx_strand_id
1 'polypeptide(L)'
;FERMWHFWGNHFSLSNKDFISDWHYGPYMREAIRPSMDKTFEEMVVEVTTSWGMIHHLDNTDNIGPNSQEGRRENSDGDKRKVGLNENHARELLELHTVSPAANYTQDDVINMAKVLTGWAKKWSKKNSWAGPLVFQPELHEMGQKNILGKSYNTKENKMTGNKQLFAVIKDLCNHKSCREFIAKKLCQHFITDEPSQEMIDPIVQAWVKSDGFLPEIHKATMKVAFEYGNKHKKFLMPEPWLIQNAKMLNFKHYWGPDRYVFKPGKIPPKRERRIEWILEDLGHPVFKASQPNGFIDNEEEWTSPELMIRRMVYANQFQTYLKNIRRENQSTYDDEFFESIIYKNFDNPENALKTVFSANSTQNRFVMFANMPEVLKT
;
A
#
# COMPACT_ATOMS: atom_id res chain seq x y z
N PHE A 1 8.02 3.89 -11.51
CA PHE A 1 7.62 4.78 -10.41
C PHE A 1 6.27 4.39 -9.83
N GLU A 2 5.19 4.33 -10.63
CA GLU A 2 3.83 4.04 -10.14
C GLU A 2 3.72 2.67 -9.45
N ARG A 3 4.37 1.62 -9.98
CA ARG A 3 4.38 0.29 -9.35
C ARG A 3 5.07 0.30 -7.98
N MET A 4 6.12 1.12 -7.80
CA MET A 4 6.75 1.35 -6.50
C MET A 4 5.82 2.11 -5.54
N TRP A 5 5.07 3.09 -6.05
CA TRP A 5 4.06 3.79 -5.26
C TRP A 5 2.95 2.84 -4.78
N HIS A 6 2.48 1.93 -5.64
CA HIS A 6 1.56 0.86 -5.25
C HIS A 6 2.12 -0.04 -4.15
N PHE A 7 3.40 -0.44 -4.28
CA PHE A 7 4.07 -1.21 -3.25
C PHE A 7 4.00 -0.51 -1.88
N TRP A 8 4.40 0.75 -1.81
CA TRP A 8 4.39 1.50 -0.55
C TRP A 8 2.97 1.74 -0.03
N GLY A 9 2.01 2.00 -0.91
CA GLY A 9 0.60 2.12 -0.54
C GLY A 9 0.00 0.83 0.03
N ASN A 10 0.44 -0.33 -0.46
CA ASN A 10 0.05 -1.63 0.08
C ASN A 10 0.80 -1.98 1.36
N HIS A 11 2.09 -1.60 1.47
CA HIS A 11 2.90 -1.82 2.67
C HIS A 11 2.39 -1.03 3.87
N PHE A 12 2.05 0.23 3.67
CA PHE A 12 1.45 1.11 4.65
C PHE A 12 -0.06 1.24 4.42
N SER A 13 -0.73 0.11 4.38
CA SER A 13 -2.14 0.05 3.98
C SER A 13 -3.05 0.78 4.94
N LEU A 14 -4.01 1.50 4.38
CA LEU A 14 -5.21 1.94 5.09
C LEU A 14 -6.41 1.18 4.55
N SER A 15 -7.31 0.79 5.42
CA SER A 15 -8.59 0.22 4.99
C SER A 15 -9.76 1.15 5.27
N ASN A 16 -10.80 0.99 4.49
CA ASN A 16 -12.08 1.66 4.73
C ASN A 16 -12.72 1.09 5.99
N LYS A 17 -12.55 1.79 7.10
CA LYS A 17 -13.11 1.46 8.40
C LYS A 17 -14.47 2.12 8.62
N ASP A 18 -14.61 3.34 8.12
CA ASP A 18 -15.80 4.18 8.26
C ASP A 18 -15.81 5.29 7.19
N PHE A 19 -16.87 6.10 7.20
CA PHE A 19 -17.01 7.23 6.28
C PHE A 19 -15.84 8.23 6.33
N ILE A 20 -15.18 8.39 7.47
CA ILE A 20 -14.04 9.30 7.61
C ILE A 20 -12.82 8.75 6.87
N SER A 21 -12.61 7.44 6.93
CA SER A 21 -11.50 6.75 6.25
C SER A 21 -11.54 6.96 4.73
N ASP A 22 -12.74 6.96 4.12
CA ASP A 22 -12.91 7.19 2.67
C ASP A 22 -12.33 8.52 2.20
N TRP A 23 -12.43 9.57 3.03
CA TRP A 23 -11.94 10.90 2.68
C TRP A 23 -10.43 11.05 2.84
N HIS A 24 -9.80 10.23 3.67
CA HIS A 24 -8.39 10.38 4.03
C HIS A 24 -7.45 9.58 3.12
N TYR A 25 -7.93 8.54 2.48
CA TYR A 25 -7.05 7.67 1.70
C TYR A 25 -6.38 8.40 0.52
N GLY A 26 -7.13 9.12 -0.28
CA GLY A 26 -6.58 9.86 -1.43
C GLY A 26 -5.52 10.89 -1.02
N PRO A 27 -5.81 11.79 -0.06
CA PRO A 27 -4.80 12.68 0.54
C PRO A 27 -3.60 11.93 1.12
N TYR A 28 -3.80 10.87 1.88
CA TYR A 28 -2.72 10.06 2.46
C TYR A 28 -1.77 9.53 1.39
N MET A 29 -2.29 8.95 0.32
CA MET A 29 -1.48 8.44 -0.79
C MET A 29 -0.69 9.53 -1.51
N ARG A 30 -1.27 10.74 -1.68
CA ARG A 30 -0.64 11.86 -2.38
C ARG A 30 0.30 12.68 -1.51
N GLU A 31 0.04 12.78 -0.21
CA GLU A 31 0.70 13.74 0.68
C GLU A 31 1.68 13.07 1.65
N ALA A 32 1.40 11.83 2.08
CA ALA A 32 2.31 11.07 2.93
C ALA A 32 3.18 10.08 2.15
N ILE A 33 2.59 9.23 1.30
CA ILE A 33 3.35 8.17 0.62
C ILE A 33 4.17 8.70 -0.56
N ARG A 34 3.50 9.33 -1.55
CA ARG A 34 4.15 9.71 -2.81
C ARG A 34 5.34 10.66 -2.65
N PRO A 35 5.25 11.74 -1.88
CA PRO A 35 6.38 12.66 -1.67
C PRO A 35 7.52 12.06 -0.85
N SER A 36 7.23 11.06 -0.04
CA SER A 36 8.25 10.39 0.78
C SER A 36 9.10 9.40 -0.01
N MET A 37 8.68 9.01 -1.22
CA MET A 37 9.47 8.12 -2.08
C MET A 37 10.81 8.73 -2.55
N ASP A 38 10.98 10.03 -2.46
CA ASP A 38 12.22 10.76 -2.77
C ASP A 38 13.03 11.12 -1.51
N LYS A 39 12.65 10.56 -0.35
CA LYS A 39 13.28 10.78 0.95
C LYS A 39 13.92 9.49 1.48
N THR A 40 14.32 9.50 2.75
CA THR A 40 14.75 8.29 3.46
C THR A 40 13.53 7.47 3.91
N PHE A 41 13.74 6.17 4.14
CA PHE A 41 12.69 5.31 4.71
C PHE A 41 12.26 5.79 6.11
N GLU A 42 13.21 6.28 6.92
CA GLU A 42 12.92 6.89 8.21
C GLU A 42 11.90 8.04 8.08
N GLU A 43 12.15 8.97 7.16
CA GLU A 43 11.24 10.09 6.90
C GLU A 43 9.87 9.61 6.41
N MET A 44 9.82 8.58 5.54
CA MET A 44 8.56 7.99 5.12
C MET A 44 7.78 7.38 6.30
N VAL A 45 8.46 6.63 7.17
CA VAL A 45 7.82 6.03 8.36
C VAL A 45 7.29 7.11 9.30
N VAL A 46 8.03 8.21 9.49
CA VAL A 46 7.57 9.36 10.30
C VAL A 46 6.30 9.97 9.70
N GLU A 47 6.31 10.30 8.40
CA GLU A 47 5.15 10.90 7.71
C GLU A 47 3.91 9.99 7.76
N VAL A 48 4.10 8.70 7.53
CA VAL A 48 3.03 7.70 7.59
C VAL A 48 2.47 7.56 9.00
N THR A 49 3.33 7.30 9.97
CA THR A 49 2.96 7.07 11.38
C THR A 49 2.22 8.27 11.97
N THR A 50 2.61 9.49 11.60
CA THR A 50 2.00 10.72 12.10
C THR A 50 0.91 11.28 11.19
N SER A 51 0.57 10.59 10.09
CA SER A 51 -0.53 11.00 9.21
C SER A 51 -1.88 10.80 9.89
N TRP A 52 -2.83 11.67 9.60
CA TRP A 52 -4.20 11.54 10.11
C TRP A 52 -4.84 10.20 9.72
N GLY A 53 -4.64 9.78 8.47
CA GLY A 53 -5.18 8.51 7.98
C GLY A 53 -4.75 7.33 8.83
N MET A 54 -3.44 7.21 9.12
CA MET A 54 -2.88 6.10 9.91
C MET A 54 -3.29 6.19 11.39
N ILE A 55 -3.23 7.37 11.98
CA ILE A 55 -3.66 7.62 13.36
C ILE A 55 -5.12 7.23 13.58
N HIS A 56 -6.00 7.55 12.61
CA HIS A 56 -7.41 7.18 12.67
C HIS A 56 -7.63 5.69 12.39
N HIS A 57 -6.94 5.15 11.39
CA HIS A 57 -7.07 3.76 10.98
C HIS A 57 -6.71 2.78 12.11
N LEU A 58 -5.62 3.06 12.82
CA LEU A 58 -5.09 2.21 13.89
C LEU A 58 -5.49 2.68 15.30
N ASP A 59 -6.56 3.48 15.41
CA ASP A 59 -7.16 3.90 16.69
C ASP A 59 -6.22 4.64 17.66
N ASN A 60 -5.15 5.26 17.15
CA ASN A 60 -4.22 5.98 18.01
C ASN A 60 -4.84 7.26 18.62
N THR A 61 -5.99 7.71 18.09
CA THR A 61 -6.80 8.78 18.69
C THR A 61 -7.26 8.44 20.11
N ASP A 62 -7.40 7.15 20.42
CA ASP A 62 -7.84 6.63 21.71
C ASP A 62 -6.66 6.22 22.61
N ASN A 63 -5.41 6.44 22.13
CA ASN A 63 -4.19 6.11 22.85
C ASN A 63 -3.77 7.28 23.73
N ILE A 64 -4.17 7.25 25.01
CA ILE A 64 -3.90 8.28 26.01
C ILE A 64 -2.99 7.74 27.09
N GLY A 65 -1.93 8.47 27.41
CA GLY A 65 -1.03 8.10 28.51
C GLY A 65 -1.78 8.07 29.85
N PRO A 66 -1.85 6.91 30.53
CA PRO A 66 -2.61 6.83 31.80
C PRO A 66 -2.06 7.76 32.89
N ASN A 67 -0.77 8.06 32.85
CA ASN A 67 -0.12 8.99 33.79
C ASN A 67 0.11 10.40 33.21
N SER A 68 -0.40 10.65 31.98
CA SER A 68 -0.42 11.99 31.39
C SER A 68 -1.33 12.95 32.19
N GLN A 69 -1.24 14.24 31.91
CA GLN A 69 -2.10 15.22 32.55
C GLN A 69 -3.57 14.90 32.32
N GLU A 70 -3.95 14.64 31.08
CA GLU A 70 -5.32 14.36 30.68
C GLU A 70 -5.77 12.98 31.16
N GLY A 71 -4.90 11.96 31.04
CA GLY A 71 -5.19 10.60 31.51
C GLY A 71 -5.52 10.55 32.99
N ARG A 72 -4.78 11.27 33.84
CA ARG A 72 -5.09 11.35 35.26
C ARG A 72 -6.40 12.11 35.54
N ARG A 73 -6.67 13.17 34.78
CA ARG A 73 -7.91 13.96 34.92
C ARG A 73 -9.13 13.10 34.58
N GLU A 74 -9.11 12.43 33.41
CA GLU A 74 -10.23 11.60 32.98
C GLU A 74 -10.43 10.37 33.90
N ASN A 75 -9.35 9.76 34.37
CA ASN A 75 -9.40 8.58 35.24
C ASN A 75 -9.77 8.91 36.72
N SER A 76 -9.72 10.18 37.12
CA SER A 76 -10.17 10.62 38.45
C SER A 76 -11.69 10.86 38.53
N ASP A 77 -12.36 11.00 37.38
CA ASP A 77 -13.82 11.12 37.27
C ASP A 77 -14.46 9.74 37.36
N GLY A 78 -15.08 9.42 38.51
CA GLY A 78 -15.60 8.08 38.80
C GLY A 78 -16.74 7.58 37.89
N ASP A 79 -17.41 8.51 37.19
CA ASP A 79 -18.56 8.19 36.34
C ASP A 79 -18.20 7.96 34.87
N LYS A 80 -16.94 8.13 34.47
CA LYS A 80 -16.48 8.02 33.10
C LYS A 80 -15.71 6.71 32.83
N ARG A 81 -15.78 6.27 31.58
CA ARG A 81 -14.92 5.16 31.08
C ARG A 81 -13.46 5.56 31.25
N LYS A 82 -12.68 4.72 31.92
CA LYS A 82 -11.24 4.94 32.08
C LYS A 82 -10.55 4.99 30.71
N VAL A 83 -9.69 5.97 30.53
CA VAL A 83 -8.81 6.10 29.37
C VAL A 83 -7.46 5.46 29.64
N GLY A 84 -6.76 5.01 28.59
CA GLY A 84 -5.48 4.36 28.73
C GLY A 84 -4.79 4.14 27.39
N LEU A 85 -3.82 3.24 27.39
CA LEU A 85 -3.07 2.91 26.18
C LEU A 85 -3.94 2.13 25.18
N ASN A 86 -3.74 2.44 23.89
CA ASN A 86 -4.16 1.62 22.78
C ASN A 86 -2.90 1.13 22.04
N GLU A 87 -2.73 -0.19 21.96
CA GLU A 87 -1.53 -0.82 21.42
C GLU A 87 -1.59 -1.05 19.92
N ASN A 88 -2.74 -0.85 19.28
CA ASN A 88 -2.95 -1.25 17.88
C ASN A 88 -1.88 -0.63 16.96
N HIS A 89 -1.77 0.69 16.95
CA HIS A 89 -0.77 1.38 16.12
C HIS A 89 0.68 1.00 16.47
N ALA A 90 0.97 0.82 17.76
CA ALA A 90 2.29 0.42 18.21
C ALA A 90 2.68 -0.98 17.69
N ARG A 91 1.75 -1.91 17.74
CA ARG A 91 1.93 -3.28 17.24
C ARG A 91 2.18 -3.29 15.74
N GLU A 92 1.34 -2.62 14.97
CA GLU A 92 1.47 -2.56 13.52
C GLU A 92 2.76 -1.84 13.07
N LEU A 93 3.18 -0.80 13.78
CA LEU A 93 4.44 -0.12 13.50
C LEU A 93 5.65 -1.06 13.67
N LEU A 94 5.68 -1.88 14.71
CA LEU A 94 6.74 -2.86 14.93
C LEU A 94 6.61 -4.06 13.97
N GLU A 95 5.43 -4.63 13.85
CA GLU A 95 5.19 -5.91 13.19
C GLU A 95 5.17 -5.81 11.67
N LEU A 96 4.42 -4.84 11.13
CA LEU A 96 4.13 -4.75 9.71
C LEU A 96 4.91 -3.64 9.00
N HIS A 97 5.16 -2.53 9.69
CA HIS A 97 5.72 -1.34 9.04
C HIS A 97 7.24 -1.26 9.11
N THR A 98 7.87 -1.89 10.14
CA THR A 98 9.32 -1.78 10.34
C THR A 98 10.01 -3.13 10.59
N VAL A 99 10.25 -3.51 11.84
CA VAL A 99 11.20 -4.58 12.19
C VAL A 99 10.68 -6.00 11.99
N SER A 100 9.39 -6.19 11.88
CA SER A 100 8.72 -7.49 11.80
C SER A 100 8.93 -8.39 13.05
N PRO A 101 8.18 -9.51 13.20
CA PRO A 101 8.38 -10.45 14.28
C PRO A 101 9.81 -11.04 14.36
N ALA A 102 10.58 -11.00 13.27
CA ALA A 102 11.97 -11.45 13.24
C ALA A 102 12.92 -10.66 14.16
N ALA A 103 12.50 -9.48 14.62
CA ALA A 103 13.25 -8.70 15.61
C ALA A 103 13.12 -9.23 17.03
N ASN A 104 12.22 -10.21 17.28
CA ASN A 104 11.92 -10.78 18.59
C ASN A 104 11.54 -9.72 19.65
N TYR A 105 10.78 -8.69 19.24
CA TYR A 105 10.23 -7.74 20.20
C TYR A 105 9.24 -8.40 21.16
N THR A 106 9.17 -7.88 22.36
CA THR A 106 8.32 -8.38 23.43
C THR A 106 7.01 -7.59 23.54
N GLN A 107 6.07 -8.09 24.33
CA GLN A 107 4.85 -7.34 24.69
C GLN A 107 5.20 -6.03 25.41
N ASP A 108 6.26 -6.00 26.23
CA ASP A 108 6.73 -4.78 26.87
C ASP A 108 7.24 -3.74 25.87
N ASP A 109 7.88 -4.17 24.78
CA ASP A 109 8.27 -3.26 23.67
C ASP A 109 7.05 -2.64 23.02
N VAL A 110 5.98 -3.42 22.78
CA VAL A 110 4.71 -2.93 22.25
C VAL A 110 4.07 -1.91 23.19
N ILE A 111 4.00 -2.20 24.48
CA ILE A 111 3.46 -1.27 25.50
C ILE A 111 4.29 0.01 25.55
N ASN A 112 5.61 -0.08 25.52
CA ASN A 112 6.47 1.09 25.50
C ASN A 112 6.35 1.89 24.20
N MET A 113 6.18 1.21 23.06
CA MET A 113 5.90 1.88 21.77
C MET A 113 4.54 2.59 21.80
N ALA A 114 3.51 1.99 22.39
CA ALA A 114 2.20 2.63 22.59
C ALA A 114 2.34 3.90 23.45
N LYS A 115 3.14 3.87 24.52
CA LYS A 115 3.44 5.05 25.33
C LYS A 115 4.15 6.15 24.54
N VAL A 116 5.05 5.78 23.60
CA VAL A 116 5.73 6.74 22.70
C VAL A 116 4.73 7.40 21.76
N LEU A 117 3.74 6.65 21.26
CA LEU A 117 2.72 7.15 20.34
C LEU A 117 1.61 7.96 21.01
N THR A 118 1.52 7.98 22.35
CA THR A 118 0.57 8.85 23.04
C THR A 118 0.86 10.32 22.74
N GLY A 119 -0.18 11.14 22.67
CA GLY A 119 -0.07 12.55 22.32
C GLY A 119 -0.23 12.84 20.82
N TRP A 120 -0.05 11.85 19.94
CA TRP A 120 -0.37 11.97 18.53
C TRP A 120 -1.86 11.69 18.33
N ALA A 121 -2.67 12.75 18.42
CA ALA A 121 -4.11 12.65 18.36
C ALA A 121 -4.73 13.91 17.74
N LYS A 122 -5.99 13.80 17.34
CA LYS A 122 -6.77 14.92 16.84
C LYS A 122 -6.96 15.97 17.94
N LYS A 123 -6.70 17.23 17.64
CA LYS A 123 -7.00 18.32 18.57
C LYS A 123 -8.52 18.52 18.70
N TRP A 124 -9.05 18.27 19.86
CA TRP A 124 -10.45 18.55 20.18
C TRP A 124 -10.69 20.06 20.23
N SER A 125 -11.64 20.53 19.43
CA SER A 125 -12.17 21.89 19.58
C SER A 125 -13.61 21.79 20.08
N LYS A 126 -13.91 22.46 21.17
CA LYS A 126 -15.28 22.55 21.70
C LYS A 126 -16.28 23.17 20.69
N LYS A 127 -15.79 23.90 19.68
CA LYS A 127 -16.62 24.56 18.67
C LYS A 127 -16.81 23.75 17.37
N ASN A 128 -15.89 22.85 17.05
CA ASN A 128 -15.97 22.04 15.81
C ASN A 128 -15.37 20.65 16.09
N SER A 129 -16.21 19.64 16.24
CA SER A 129 -15.82 18.25 16.46
C SER A 129 -15.00 17.63 15.31
N TRP A 130 -14.83 18.32 14.19
CA TRP A 130 -14.30 17.76 12.94
C TRP A 130 -13.02 18.41 12.41
N ALA A 131 -12.57 19.53 12.94
CA ALA A 131 -11.57 20.33 12.24
C ALA A 131 -10.44 20.82 13.13
N GLY A 132 -9.38 20.08 13.16
CA GLY A 132 -8.07 20.57 13.58
C GLY A 132 -6.99 19.75 12.90
N PRO A 133 -5.84 20.34 12.55
CA PRO A 133 -4.70 19.56 12.09
C PRO A 133 -4.32 18.56 13.17
N LEU A 134 -3.80 17.41 12.72
CA LEU A 134 -3.15 16.49 13.62
C LEU A 134 -1.93 17.20 14.23
N VAL A 135 -1.87 17.26 15.54
CA VAL A 135 -0.77 17.88 16.27
C VAL A 135 -0.39 17.02 17.47
N PHE A 136 0.87 17.05 17.81
CA PHE A 136 1.32 16.44 19.05
C PHE A 136 0.75 17.22 20.23
N GLN A 137 0.07 16.53 21.16
CA GLN A 137 -0.56 17.08 22.36
C GLN A 137 0.18 16.58 23.60
N PRO A 138 1.05 17.39 24.18
CA PRO A 138 1.86 17.00 25.36
C PRO A 138 1.02 16.53 26.55
N GLU A 139 -0.19 17.09 26.69
CA GLU A 139 -1.13 16.78 27.78
C GLU A 139 -1.65 15.34 27.76
N LEU A 140 -1.63 14.70 26.57
CA LEU A 140 -2.03 13.30 26.39
C LEU A 140 -0.83 12.33 26.44
N HIS A 141 0.40 12.87 26.37
CA HIS A 141 1.59 12.04 26.25
C HIS A 141 2.02 11.42 27.58
N GLU A 142 2.26 10.12 27.56
CA GLU A 142 2.84 9.38 28.69
C GLU A 142 4.28 9.82 28.93
N MET A 143 4.56 10.35 30.10
CA MET A 143 5.88 10.87 30.45
C MET A 143 6.87 9.75 30.82
N GLY A 144 8.14 10.07 30.87
CA GLY A 144 9.20 9.19 31.39
C GLY A 144 9.91 8.35 30.33
N GLN A 145 10.81 7.52 30.82
CA GLN A 145 11.64 6.63 30.01
C GLN A 145 10.81 5.49 29.41
N LYS A 146 11.15 5.11 28.18
CA LYS A 146 10.63 3.90 27.50
C LYS A 146 11.81 3.06 27.03
N ASN A 147 11.65 1.75 27.09
CA ASN A 147 12.63 0.80 26.61
C ASN A 147 12.03 0.01 25.43
N ILE A 148 12.68 0.03 24.28
CA ILE A 148 12.22 -0.67 23.08
C ILE A 148 13.41 -1.36 22.43
N LEU A 149 13.29 -2.66 22.21
CA LEU A 149 14.35 -3.51 21.62
C LEU A 149 15.71 -3.31 22.31
N GLY A 150 15.71 -3.29 23.65
CA GLY A 150 16.90 -3.14 24.48
C GLY A 150 17.50 -1.76 24.54
N LYS A 151 16.93 -0.75 23.85
CA LYS A 151 17.37 0.63 23.88
C LYS A 151 16.44 1.50 24.72
N SER A 152 17.04 2.42 25.50
CA SER A 152 16.31 3.33 26.39
C SER A 152 16.19 4.73 25.81
N TYR A 153 15.00 5.30 25.89
CA TYR A 153 14.67 6.65 25.40
C TYR A 153 14.20 7.53 26.58
N ASN A 154 14.59 8.79 26.57
CA ASN A 154 14.38 9.76 27.65
C ASN A 154 15.06 9.37 28.96
N THR A 155 16.32 8.98 28.85
CA THR A 155 17.21 8.79 29.99
C THR A 155 17.74 10.13 30.53
N LYS A 156 18.52 10.11 31.63
CA LYS A 156 19.20 11.31 32.12
C LYS A 156 20.22 11.84 31.08
N GLU A 157 20.82 10.94 30.31
CA GLU A 157 21.83 11.25 29.31
C GLU A 157 21.23 11.77 28.00
N ASN A 158 20.11 11.23 27.56
CA ASN A 158 19.52 11.53 26.25
C ASN A 158 18.18 12.30 26.29
N LYS A 159 17.83 12.97 27.31
CA LYS A 159 16.67 13.87 27.55
C LYS A 159 15.71 14.07 26.35
N MET A 160 15.13 12.99 25.87
CA MET A 160 14.17 13.00 24.77
C MET A 160 12.75 13.00 25.31
N THR A 161 11.95 13.99 24.97
CA THR A 161 10.56 14.12 25.42
C THR A 161 9.64 14.39 24.25
N GLY A 162 8.37 14.07 24.40
CA GLY A 162 7.33 14.37 23.45
C GLY A 162 7.61 13.74 22.08
N ASN A 163 7.42 14.51 21.01
CA ASN A 163 7.59 14.05 19.63
C ASN A 163 9.02 13.59 19.31
N LYS A 164 10.04 14.13 19.96
CA LYS A 164 11.45 13.73 19.76
C LYS A 164 11.69 12.26 20.12
N GLN A 165 10.94 11.74 21.08
CA GLN A 165 11.03 10.35 21.51
C GLN A 165 10.56 9.41 20.37
N LEU A 166 9.44 9.74 19.71
CA LEU A 166 8.94 8.98 18.55
C LEU A 166 9.96 8.97 17.41
N PHE A 167 10.51 10.12 17.03
CA PHE A 167 11.46 10.21 15.93
C PHE A 167 12.74 9.42 16.20
N ALA A 168 13.24 9.46 17.45
CA ALA A 168 14.40 8.68 17.84
C ALA A 168 14.13 7.17 17.79
N VAL A 169 12.95 6.73 18.22
CA VAL A 169 12.55 5.32 18.12
C VAL A 169 12.44 4.88 16.67
N ILE A 170 11.71 5.63 15.82
CA ILE A 170 11.55 5.32 14.39
C ILE A 170 12.91 5.20 13.71
N LYS A 171 13.84 6.12 13.98
CA LYS A 171 15.19 6.06 13.43
C LYS A 171 15.89 4.73 13.76
N ASP A 172 15.82 4.30 15.00
CA ASP A 172 16.44 3.04 15.43
C ASP A 172 15.74 1.83 14.82
N LEU A 173 14.40 1.83 14.72
CA LEU A 173 13.64 0.78 14.05
C LEU A 173 14.01 0.66 12.57
N CYS A 174 14.08 1.77 11.85
CA CYS A 174 14.42 1.79 10.43
C CYS A 174 15.88 1.35 10.16
N ASN A 175 16.77 1.58 11.12
CA ASN A 175 18.16 1.13 11.07
C ASN A 175 18.37 -0.28 11.64
N HIS A 176 17.35 -0.93 12.16
CA HIS A 176 17.46 -2.29 12.65
C HIS A 176 17.68 -3.29 11.49
N LYS A 177 18.54 -4.30 11.72
CA LYS A 177 18.83 -5.32 10.70
C LYS A 177 17.56 -5.99 10.17
N SER A 178 16.66 -6.41 11.07
CA SER A 178 15.40 -7.06 10.68
C SER A 178 14.52 -6.17 9.80
N CYS A 179 14.50 -4.86 10.03
CA CYS A 179 13.74 -3.93 9.21
C CYS A 179 14.24 -3.92 7.76
N ARG A 180 15.55 -3.76 7.58
CA ARG A 180 16.17 -3.74 6.25
C ARG A 180 15.94 -5.05 5.49
N GLU A 181 16.12 -6.19 6.15
CA GLU A 181 15.91 -7.51 5.55
C GLU A 181 14.43 -7.75 5.23
N PHE A 182 13.52 -7.39 6.13
CA PHE A 182 12.08 -7.52 5.92
C PHE A 182 11.58 -6.70 4.73
N ILE A 183 11.95 -5.42 4.66
CA ILE A 183 11.52 -4.55 3.56
C ILE A 183 12.16 -4.97 2.24
N ALA A 184 13.46 -5.30 2.23
CA ALA A 184 14.14 -5.80 1.03
C ALA A 184 13.49 -7.10 0.51
N LYS A 185 13.13 -8.02 1.40
CA LYS A 185 12.38 -9.23 1.03
C LYS A 185 11.03 -8.89 0.42
N LYS A 186 10.25 -7.99 1.01
CA LYS A 186 8.95 -7.55 0.46
C LYS A 186 9.08 -6.89 -0.91
N LEU A 187 10.13 -6.10 -1.11
CA LEU A 187 10.43 -5.51 -2.43
C LEU A 187 10.70 -6.60 -3.48
N CYS A 188 11.52 -7.59 -3.14
CA CYS A 188 11.75 -8.74 -4.03
C CYS A 188 10.46 -9.53 -4.29
N GLN A 189 9.63 -9.74 -3.27
CA GLN A 189 8.33 -10.42 -3.40
C GLN A 189 7.38 -9.67 -4.33
N HIS A 190 7.39 -8.35 -4.29
CA HIS A 190 6.52 -7.54 -5.16
C HIS A 190 6.98 -7.50 -6.62
N PHE A 191 8.29 -7.47 -6.86
CA PHE A 191 8.83 -7.20 -8.19
C PHE A 191 9.37 -8.44 -8.93
N ILE A 192 9.72 -9.53 -8.20
CA ILE A 192 10.50 -10.63 -8.78
C ILE A 192 9.83 -11.99 -8.61
N THR A 193 9.63 -12.44 -7.36
CA THR A 193 9.12 -13.79 -7.05
C THR A 193 8.56 -13.85 -5.63
N ASP A 194 7.62 -14.75 -5.39
CA ASP A 194 7.03 -14.95 -4.06
C ASP A 194 8.04 -15.46 -3.03
N GLU A 195 9.06 -16.20 -3.48
CA GLU A 195 10.11 -16.77 -2.65
C GLU A 195 11.50 -16.26 -3.08
N PRO A 196 11.89 -15.04 -2.71
CA PRO A 196 13.18 -14.48 -3.07
C PRO A 196 14.32 -15.15 -2.32
N SER A 197 15.40 -15.46 -3.04
CA SER A 197 16.65 -15.94 -2.43
C SER A 197 17.40 -14.82 -1.73
N GLN A 198 18.34 -15.19 -0.85
CA GLN A 198 19.17 -14.21 -0.16
C GLN A 198 20.02 -13.39 -1.15
N GLU A 199 20.44 -13.98 -2.28
CA GLU A 199 21.19 -13.30 -3.35
C GLU A 199 20.40 -12.14 -3.97
N MET A 200 19.07 -12.20 -3.97
CA MET A 200 18.20 -11.11 -4.45
C MET A 200 18.03 -10.03 -3.37
N ILE A 201 18.02 -10.42 -2.09
CA ILE A 201 17.77 -9.53 -0.96
C ILE A 201 19.01 -8.70 -0.62
N ASP A 202 20.19 -9.33 -0.58
CA ASP A 202 21.44 -8.72 -0.12
C ASP A 202 21.83 -7.43 -0.85
N PRO A 203 21.73 -7.32 -2.20
CA PRO A 203 22.05 -6.08 -2.89
C PRO A 203 21.17 -4.90 -2.46
N ILE A 204 19.90 -5.15 -2.14
CA ILE A 204 18.98 -4.12 -1.69
C ILE A 204 19.32 -3.69 -0.27
N VAL A 205 19.64 -4.62 0.62
CA VAL A 205 20.11 -4.34 1.99
C VAL A 205 21.44 -3.57 1.96
N GLN A 206 22.36 -3.92 1.08
CA GLN A 206 23.63 -3.19 0.91
C GLN A 206 23.40 -1.75 0.43
N ALA A 207 22.51 -1.55 -0.54
CA ALA A 207 22.12 -0.22 -0.99
C ALA A 207 21.53 0.61 0.15
N TRP A 208 20.68 -0.01 0.98
CA TRP A 208 20.11 0.62 2.17
C TRP A 208 21.16 1.11 3.14
N VAL A 209 22.08 0.23 3.53
CA VAL A 209 23.16 0.57 4.48
C VAL A 209 24.05 1.68 3.91
N LYS A 210 24.42 1.59 2.62
CA LYS A 210 25.30 2.57 1.96
C LYS A 210 24.67 3.95 1.82
N SER A 211 23.36 4.03 1.65
CA SER A 211 22.62 5.27 1.43
C SER A 211 21.91 5.81 2.67
N ASP A 212 22.11 5.20 3.84
CA ASP A 212 21.40 5.53 5.08
C ASP A 212 19.87 5.53 4.90
N GLY A 213 19.36 4.51 4.18
CA GLY A 213 17.94 4.34 3.97
C GLY A 213 17.32 5.26 2.89
N PHE A 214 18.13 5.92 2.04
CA PHE A 214 17.61 6.77 0.98
C PHE A 214 16.87 5.97 -0.08
N LEU A 215 15.55 6.16 -0.16
CA LEU A 215 14.65 5.34 -0.96
C LEU A 215 14.98 5.31 -2.45
N PRO A 216 15.36 6.40 -3.12
CA PRO A 216 15.74 6.35 -4.53
C PRO A 216 16.86 5.35 -4.84
N GLU A 217 17.87 5.22 -3.96
CA GLU A 217 18.95 4.24 -4.14
C GLU A 217 18.47 2.80 -3.85
N ILE A 218 17.58 2.62 -2.88
CA ILE A 218 16.94 1.33 -2.59
C ILE A 218 16.06 0.90 -3.77
N HIS A 219 15.24 1.81 -4.31
CA HIS A 219 14.41 1.55 -5.49
C HIS A 219 15.24 1.18 -6.71
N LYS A 220 16.34 1.90 -6.94
CA LYS A 220 17.28 1.62 -8.03
C LYS A 220 17.92 0.24 -7.88
N ALA A 221 18.36 -0.13 -6.68
CA ALA A 221 18.88 -1.47 -6.41
C ALA A 221 17.82 -2.55 -6.65
N THR A 222 16.59 -2.33 -6.19
CA THR A 222 15.45 -3.24 -6.42
C THR A 222 15.20 -3.44 -7.92
N MET A 223 15.15 -2.36 -8.70
CA MET A 223 14.94 -2.46 -10.15
C MET A 223 16.09 -3.18 -10.86
N LYS A 224 17.34 -2.99 -10.40
CA LYS A 224 18.50 -3.70 -10.93
C LYS A 224 18.40 -5.20 -10.69
N VAL A 225 18.06 -5.61 -9.47
CA VAL A 225 17.83 -7.02 -9.12
C VAL A 225 16.65 -7.59 -9.92
N ALA A 226 15.56 -6.85 -10.03
CA ALA A 226 14.39 -7.27 -10.80
C ALA A 226 14.72 -7.45 -12.30
N PHE A 227 15.57 -6.61 -12.87
CA PHE A 227 16.03 -6.77 -14.25
C PHE A 227 16.94 -8.00 -14.43
N GLU A 228 17.80 -8.27 -13.46
CA GLU A 228 18.74 -9.41 -13.50
C GLU A 228 18.02 -10.76 -13.38
N TYR A 229 17.01 -10.84 -12.53
CA TYR A 229 16.29 -12.09 -12.23
C TYR A 229 14.94 -12.23 -12.92
N GLY A 230 14.37 -11.17 -13.48
CA GLY A 230 13.02 -11.15 -14.06
C GLY A 230 12.80 -12.09 -15.23
N ASN A 231 13.85 -12.46 -15.96
CA ASN A 231 13.75 -13.48 -17.02
C ASN A 231 13.61 -14.91 -16.47
N LYS A 232 14.06 -15.15 -15.24
CA LYS A 232 14.02 -16.47 -14.58
C LYS A 232 12.78 -16.63 -13.69
N HIS A 233 12.25 -15.53 -13.20
CA HIS A 233 11.13 -15.50 -12.27
C HIS A 233 10.05 -14.57 -12.82
N LYS A 234 8.82 -15.09 -12.88
CA LYS A 234 7.67 -14.38 -13.39
C LYS A 234 6.69 -14.14 -12.25
N LYS A 235 6.56 -12.89 -11.81
CA LYS A 235 5.64 -12.51 -10.74
C LYS A 235 4.20 -12.47 -11.24
N PHE A 236 3.29 -13.22 -10.60
CA PHE A 236 1.86 -13.15 -10.89
C PHE A 236 1.28 -11.80 -10.46
N LEU A 237 0.51 -11.19 -11.34
CA LEU A 237 -0.03 -9.85 -11.11
C LEU A 237 -1.33 -9.89 -10.31
N MET A 238 -1.38 -9.10 -9.25
CA MET A 238 -2.64 -8.73 -8.61
C MET A 238 -3.62 -8.11 -9.61
N PRO A 239 -4.93 -8.08 -9.32
CA PRO A 239 -5.94 -7.58 -10.27
C PRO A 239 -5.70 -6.16 -10.78
N GLU A 240 -5.29 -5.22 -9.95
CA GLU A 240 -5.06 -3.83 -10.38
C GLU A 240 -3.85 -3.70 -11.34
N PRO A 241 -2.64 -4.21 -11.02
CA PRO A 241 -1.54 -4.25 -11.97
C PRO A 241 -1.87 -4.99 -13.27
N TRP A 242 -2.60 -6.11 -13.20
CA TRP A 242 -3.07 -6.85 -14.37
C TRP A 242 -3.98 -5.99 -15.25
N LEU A 243 -4.91 -5.27 -14.66
CA LEU A 243 -5.82 -4.39 -15.41
C LEU A 243 -5.08 -3.22 -16.06
N ILE A 244 -4.12 -2.62 -15.35
CA ILE A 244 -3.26 -1.55 -15.87
C ILE A 244 -2.40 -2.09 -17.02
N GLN A 245 -1.83 -3.28 -16.89
CA GLN A 245 -1.01 -3.90 -17.94
C GLN A 245 -1.82 -4.14 -19.21
N ASN A 246 -3.01 -4.73 -19.09
CA ASN A 246 -3.92 -4.91 -20.24
C ASN A 246 -4.29 -3.56 -20.86
N ALA A 247 -4.61 -2.55 -20.05
CA ALA A 247 -4.93 -1.22 -20.55
C ALA A 247 -3.77 -0.61 -21.35
N LYS A 248 -2.52 -0.79 -20.91
CA LYS A 248 -1.33 -0.31 -21.60
C LYS A 248 -1.08 -1.09 -22.91
N MET A 249 -1.10 -2.41 -22.86
CA MET A 249 -0.84 -3.26 -24.03
C MET A 249 -1.88 -3.04 -25.13
N LEU A 250 -3.15 -2.96 -24.76
CA LEU A 250 -4.27 -2.77 -25.67
C LEU A 250 -4.50 -1.28 -26.04
N ASN A 251 -3.65 -0.39 -25.54
CA ASN A 251 -3.76 1.06 -25.71
C ASN A 251 -5.15 1.59 -25.31
N PHE A 252 -5.67 1.11 -24.20
CA PHE A 252 -6.87 1.67 -23.59
C PHE A 252 -6.59 3.06 -23.07
N LYS A 253 -7.14 4.04 -23.68
CA LYS A 253 -7.36 5.32 -23.00
C LYS A 253 -8.65 5.18 -22.19
N HIS A 254 -8.58 4.52 -21.06
CA HIS A 254 -9.70 4.58 -20.13
C HIS A 254 -9.83 6.03 -19.68
N TYR A 255 -10.99 6.59 -19.89
CA TYR A 255 -11.38 7.87 -19.28
C TYR A 255 -11.66 7.58 -17.79
N TRP A 256 -10.58 7.48 -17.04
CA TRP A 256 -10.59 7.38 -15.59
C TRP A 256 -10.56 8.77 -14.96
N GLY A 257 -10.74 9.78 -15.79
CA GLY A 257 -10.55 11.16 -15.42
C GLY A 257 -11.81 11.78 -14.79
N PRO A 258 -11.60 12.74 -13.89
CA PRO A 258 -12.65 13.48 -13.21
C PRO A 258 -13.53 14.33 -14.15
N ASP A 259 -13.16 14.51 -15.41
CA ASP A 259 -13.82 15.45 -16.32
C ASP A 259 -15.26 15.07 -16.69
N ARG A 260 -15.68 13.83 -16.51
CA ARG A 260 -17.09 13.43 -16.64
C ARG A 260 -17.84 13.28 -15.31
N TYR A 261 -17.14 13.31 -14.20
CA TYR A 261 -17.72 13.21 -12.85
C TYR A 261 -17.52 14.50 -12.06
N VAL A 262 -17.79 15.63 -12.67
CA VAL A 262 -18.20 16.77 -11.86
C VAL A 262 -19.56 16.35 -11.28
N PHE A 263 -19.53 15.90 -10.02
CA PHE A 263 -20.74 15.64 -9.26
C PHE A 263 -21.64 16.90 -9.35
N LYS A 264 -22.63 16.86 -10.23
CA LYS A 264 -23.76 17.76 -10.07
C LYS A 264 -24.53 17.24 -8.87
N PRO A 265 -24.58 17.98 -7.76
CA PRO A 265 -25.34 17.56 -6.60
C PRO A 265 -26.74 17.10 -7.02
N GLY A 266 -27.15 15.91 -6.64
CA GLY A 266 -28.49 15.37 -6.91
C GLY A 266 -28.66 14.50 -8.16
N LYS A 267 -27.60 14.18 -8.92
CA LYS A 267 -27.69 13.20 -10.02
C LYS A 267 -26.92 11.94 -9.69
N ILE A 268 -27.64 10.84 -9.54
CA ILE A 268 -27.07 9.49 -9.47
C ILE A 268 -26.39 9.19 -10.83
N PRO A 269 -25.12 8.75 -10.85
CA PRO A 269 -24.48 8.38 -12.11
C PRO A 269 -25.26 7.29 -12.84
N PRO A 270 -25.30 7.30 -14.18
CA PRO A 270 -26.02 6.28 -14.93
C PRO A 270 -25.51 4.88 -14.60
N LYS A 271 -26.45 3.95 -14.40
CA LYS A 271 -26.22 2.53 -14.01
C LYS A 271 -25.32 1.72 -14.94
N ARG A 272 -24.86 2.27 -16.08
CA ARG A 272 -24.15 1.56 -17.16
C ARG A 272 -22.66 1.76 -17.23
N GLU A 273 -22.09 2.71 -16.49
CA GLU A 273 -20.64 2.87 -16.44
C GLU A 273 -20.15 2.15 -15.18
N ARG A 274 -19.68 0.91 -15.33
CA ARG A 274 -19.00 0.21 -14.25
C ARG A 274 -17.78 1.02 -13.88
N ARG A 275 -17.77 1.56 -12.68
CA ARG A 275 -16.61 2.24 -12.13
C ARG A 275 -15.50 1.20 -11.94
N ILE A 276 -14.26 1.64 -12.07
CA ILE A 276 -13.12 0.76 -11.90
C ILE A 276 -13.06 0.16 -10.51
N GLU A 277 -13.54 0.89 -9.52
CA GLU A 277 -13.64 0.40 -8.14
C GLU A 277 -14.48 -0.88 -8.07
N TRP A 278 -15.57 -0.95 -8.84
CA TRP A 278 -16.43 -2.14 -8.89
C TRP A 278 -15.76 -3.30 -9.64
N ILE A 279 -15.00 -3.00 -10.69
CA ILE A 279 -14.24 -4.03 -11.41
C ILE A 279 -13.21 -4.64 -10.46
N LEU A 280 -12.46 -3.83 -9.74
CA LEU A 280 -11.46 -4.30 -8.80
C LEU A 280 -12.10 -5.04 -7.61
N GLU A 281 -13.26 -4.57 -7.11
CA GLU A 281 -14.02 -5.27 -6.08
C GLU A 281 -14.50 -6.64 -6.55
N ASP A 282 -15.06 -6.74 -7.76
CA ASP A 282 -15.46 -8.02 -8.37
C ASP A 282 -14.25 -8.95 -8.62
N LEU A 283 -13.06 -8.41 -8.88
CA LEU A 283 -11.82 -9.17 -9.02
C LEU A 283 -11.17 -9.54 -7.66
N GLY A 284 -11.82 -9.23 -6.54
CA GLY A 284 -11.31 -9.52 -5.20
C GLY A 284 -10.27 -8.53 -4.68
N HIS A 285 -10.03 -7.42 -5.39
CA HIS A 285 -9.06 -6.39 -5.04
C HIS A 285 -9.75 -5.01 -4.86
N PRO A 286 -10.70 -4.90 -3.92
CA PRO A 286 -11.44 -3.66 -3.72
C PRO A 286 -10.51 -2.52 -3.33
N VAL A 287 -10.66 -1.38 -4.01
CA VAL A 287 -9.83 -0.20 -3.74
C VAL A 287 -10.06 0.26 -2.29
N PHE A 288 -8.97 0.43 -1.53
CA PHE A 288 -8.96 0.93 -0.15
C PHE A 288 -9.69 0.07 0.87
N LYS A 289 -9.88 -1.21 0.58
CA LYS A 289 -10.60 -2.14 1.42
C LYS A 289 -9.80 -3.42 1.68
N ALA A 290 -8.48 -3.30 1.87
CA ALA A 290 -7.72 -4.42 2.39
C ALA A 290 -8.34 -4.85 3.72
N SER A 291 -8.56 -6.15 3.90
CA SER A 291 -9.26 -6.68 5.07
C SER A 291 -8.47 -6.53 6.37
N GLN A 292 -7.15 -6.32 6.26
CA GLN A 292 -6.22 -6.23 7.39
C GLN A 292 -5.18 -5.13 7.15
N PRO A 293 -4.51 -4.66 8.23
CA PRO A 293 -3.48 -3.63 8.16
C PRO A 293 -2.25 -3.99 7.33
N ASN A 294 -2.02 -5.29 7.09
CA ASN A 294 -0.90 -5.79 6.26
C ASN A 294 -1.09 -5.55 4.75
N GLY A 295 -2.22 -4.99 4.34
CA GLY A 295 -2.56 -4.78 2.93
C GLY A 295 -3.05 -6.05 2.24
N PHE A 296 -3.10 -6.02 0.92
CA PHE A 296 -3.38 -7.20 0.10
C PHE A 296 -2.16 -8.12 0.05
N ILE A 297 -2.40 -9.42 0.20
CA ILE A 297 -1.36 -10.43 0.11
C ILE A 297 -0.83 -10.48 -1.32
N ASP A 298 0.47 -10.28 -1.47
CA ASP A 298 1.14 -10.20 -2.76
C ASP A 298 1.87 -11.52 -3.09
N ASN A 299 1.08 -12.56 -3.35
CA ASN A 299 1.58 -13.86 -3.81
C ASN A 299 0.65 -14.48 -4.86
N GLU A 300 1.15 -15.46 -5.63
CA GLU A 300 0.40 -16.11 -6.70
C GLU A 300 -0.78 -16.93 -6.15
N GLU A 301 -0.62 -17.60 -5.02
CA GLU A 301 -1.64 -18.48 -4.43
C GLU A 301 -2.94 -17.73 -4.14
N GLU A 302 -2.85 -16.52 -3.60
CA GLU A 302 -4.02 -15.67 -3.30
C GLU A 302 -4.85 -15.33 -4.53
N TRP A 303 -4.19 -15.16 -5.70
CA TRP A 303 -4.81 -14.58 -6.90
C TRP A 303 -5.11 -15.58 -8.03
N THR A 304 -4.81 -16.87 -7.84
CA THR A 304 -5.00 -17.93 -8.84
C THR A 304 -6.16 -18.85 -8.55
N SER A 305 -7.02 -18.53 -7.59
CA SER A 305 -8.22 -19.34 -7.34
C SER A 305 -9.07 -19.43 -8.62
N PRO A 306 -9.73 -20.59 -8.88
CA PRO A 306 -10.56 -20.76 -10.07
C PRO A 306 -11.60 -19.66 -10.24
N GLU A 307 -12.19 -19.21 -9.15
CA GLU A 307 -13.18 -18.13 -9.16
C GLU A 307 -12.58 -16.81 -9.65
N LEU A 308 -11.44 -16.39 -9.13
CA LEU A 308 -10.78 -15.15 -9.52
C LEU A 308 -10.29 -15.21 -10.97
N MET A 309 -9.83 -16.37 -11.43
CA MET A 309 -9.44 -16.56 -12.83
C MET A 309 -10.65 -16.47 -13.77
N ILE A 310 -11.78 -17.07 -13.40
CA ILE A 310 -13.03 -16.94 -14.18
C ILE A 310 -13.47 -15.47 -14.22
N ARG A 311 -13.39 -14.75 -13.12
CA ARG A 311 -13.73 -13.32 -13.09
C ARG A 311 -12.83 -12.51 -14.03
N ARG A 312 -11.52 -12.79 -14.10
CA ARG A 312 -10.61 -12.15 -15.07
C ARG A 312 -11.04 -12.46 -16.52
N MET A 313 -11.43 -13.68 -16.82
CA MET A 313 -11.94 -14.07 -18.16
C MET A 313 -13.21 -13.31 -18.52
N VAL A 314 -14.16 -13.17 -17.57
CA VAL A 314 -15.41 -12.41 -17.77
C VAL A 314 -15.11 -10.94 -18.09
N TYR A 315 -14.13 -10.32 -17.40
CA TYR A 315 -13.74 -8.94 -17.69
C TYR A 315 -12.99 -8.80 -19.01
N ALA A 316 -12.10 -9.73 -19.33
CA ALA A 316 -11.39 -9.73 -20.60
C ALA A 316 -12.35 -9.83 -21.81
N ASN A 317 -13.42 -10.59 -21.67
CA ASN A 317 -14.50 -10.66 -22.69
C ASN A 317 -15.16 -9.29 -22.93
N GLN A 318 -15.20 -8.41 -21.94
CA GLN A 318 -15.77 -7.07 -22.05
C GLN A 318 -14.81 -6.03 -22.67
N PHE A 319 -13.52 -6.34 -22.81
CA PHE A 319 -12.52 -5.39 -23.34
C PHE A 319 -12.88 -4.86 -24.72
N GLN A 320 -13.40 -5.69 -25.61
CA GLN A 320 -13.88 -5.23 -26.91
C GLN A 320 -14.95 -4.12 -26.79
N THR A 321 -15.87 -4.28 -25.85
CA THR A 321 -16.95 -3.29 -25.62
C THR A 321 -16.39 -1.97 -25.09
N TYR A 322 -15.43 -2.03 -24.17
CA TYR A 322 -14.75 -0.84 -23.66
C TYR A 322 -13.99 -0.11 -24.76
N LEU A 323 -13.24 -0.84 -25.59
CA LEU A 323 -12.48 -0.28 -26.71
C LEU A 323 -13.40 0.39 -27.75
N LYS A 324 -14.53 -0.24 -28.11
CA LYS A 324 -15.51 0.34 -29.05
C LYS A 324 -16.10 1.63 -28.53
N ASN A 325 -16.37 1.74 -27.25
CA ASN A 325 -16.94 2.96 -26.66
C ASN A 325 -15.95 4.14 -26.65
N ILE A 326 -14.65 3.87 -26.62
CA ILE A 326 -13.60 4.89 -26.61
C ILE A 326 -13.26 5.36 -28.04
N ARG A 327 -13.40 4.51 -29.05
CA ARG A 327 -12.98 4.76 -30.43
C ARG A 327 -14.12 5.21 -31.35
N ARG A 328 -15.16 5.85 -30.83
CA ARG A 328 -16.30 6.33 -31.67
C ARG A 328 -15.92 7.20 -32.87
N GLU A 329 -14.66 7.63 -32.96
CA GLU A 329 -14.18 8.53 -34.03
C GLU A 329 -13.24 7.84 -35.05
N ASN A 330 -12.73 6.63 -34.81
CA ASN A 330 -11.91 5.90 -35.78
C ASN A 330 -12.30 4.42 -35.78
N GLN A 331 -12.84 3.95 -36.90
CA GLN A 331 -13.16 2.55 -37.20
C GLN A 331 -11.88 1.69 -37.30
N SER A 332 -11.22 1.38 -36.18
CA SER A 332 -10.24 0.30 -36.19
C SER A 332 -10.93 -0.99 -35.79
N THR A 333 -10.95 -1.91 -36.72
CA THR A 333 -11.32 -3.30 -36.48
C THR A 333 -10.29 -3.94 -35.56
N TYR A 334 -10.74 -4.74 -34.61
CA TYR A 334 -9.86 -5.60 -33.81
C TYR A 334 -9.66 -6.91 -34.58
N ASP A 335 -8.94 -6.79 -35.70
CA ASP A 335 -8.60 -7.86 -36.64
C ASP A 335 -7.30 -8.56 -36.23
N ASP A 336 -6.84 -9.41 -37.07
CA ASP A 336 -5.62 -10.17 -36.85
C ASP A 336 -4.41 -9.25 -36.74
N GLU A 337 -4.30 -8.24 -37.61
CA GLU A 337 -3.23 -7.24 -37.59
C GLU A 337 -3.14 -6.49 -36.25
N PHE A 338 -4.27 -6.18 -35.62
CA PHE A 338 -4.31 -5.57 -34.29
C PHE A 338 -3.64 -6.46 -33.23
N PHE A 339 -4.01 -7.74 -33.16
CA PHE A 339 -3.42 -8.66 -32.19
C PHE A 339 -1.95 -8.97 -32.52
N GLU A 340 -1.61 -9.13 -33.78
CA GLU A 340 -0.23 -9.32 -34.23
C GLU A 340 0.67 -8.18 -33.79
N SER A 341 0.26 -6.94 -34.02
CA SER A 341 1.05 -5.76 -33.67
C SER A 341 1.34 -5.67 -32.16
N ILE A 342 0.39 -6.07 -31.32
CA ILE A 342 0.56 -6.05 -29.87
C ILE A 342 1.45 -7.20 -29.41
N ILE A 343 1.24 -8.40 -29.96
CA ILE A 343 1.95 -9.61 -29.56
C ILE A 343 3.41 -9.52 -29.98
N TYR A 344 3.72 -9.15 -31.23
CA TYR A 344 5.11 -8.96 -31.67
C TYR A 344 5.86 -7.88 -30.90
N LYS A 345 5.15 -6.87 -30.41
CA LYS A 345 5.75 -5.78 -29.63
C LYS A 345 6.07 -6.17 -28.19
N ASN A 346 5.31 -7.07 -27.58
CA ASN A 346 5.31 -7.24 -26.12
C ASN A 346 5.70 -8.66 -25.66
N PHE A 347 5.86 -9.63 -26.57
CA PHE A 347 6.06 -11.04 -26.20
C PHE A 347 7.38 -11.59 -26.73
N ASP A 348 8.07 -12.34 -25.89
CA ASP A 348 9.35 -12.97 -26.25
C ASP A 348 9.16 -14.12 -27.27
N ASN A 349 8.00 -14.79 -27.23
CA ASN A 349 7.64 -15.87 -28.17
C ASN A 349 6.31 -15.56 -28.87
N PRO A 350 6.30 -14.62 -29.84
CA PRO A 350 5.09 -14.15 -30.47
C PRO A 350 4.35 -15.22 -31.24
N GLU A 351 5.05 -16.19 -31.87
CA GLU A 351 4.45 -17.25 -32.71
C GLU A 351 3.50 -18.16 -31.90
N ASN A 352 3.90 -18.57 -30.70
CA ASN A 352 3.05 -19.36 -29.81
C ASN A 352 1.87 -18.55 -29.27
N ALA A 353 2.11 -17.29 -28.96
CA ALA A 353 1.08 -16.36 -28.49
C ALA A 353 0.00 -16.17 -29.59
N LEU A 354 0.40 -15.93 -30.80
CA LEU A 354 -0.50 -15.80 -31.97
C LEU A 354 -1.33 -17.07 -32.19
N LYS A 355 -0.71 -18.26 -32.19
CA LYS A 355 -1.44 -19.52 -32.27
C LYS A 355 -2.52 -19.64 -31.20
N THR A 356 -2.18 -19.30 -29.99
CA THR A 356 -3.13 -19.34 -28.85
C THR A 356 -4.29 -18.36 -29.06
N VAL A 357 -4.00 -17.09 -29.35
CA VAL A 357 -5.03 -16.06 -29.54
C VAL A 357 -5.91 -16.38 -30.75
N PHE A 358 -5.31 -16.82 -31.88
CA PHE A 358 -6.06 -17.10 -33.10
C PHE A 358 -6.76 -18.46 -33.10
N SER A 359 -6.51 -19.34 -32.13
CA SER A 359 -7.34 -20.53 -31.92
C SER A 359 -8.78 -20.18 -31.49
N ALA A 360 -8.98 -18.96 -31.01
CA ALA A 360 -10.30 -18.48 -30.58
C ALA A 360 -11.17 -18.11 -31.79
N ASN A 361 -12.42 -18.56 -31.77
CA ASN A 361 -13.40 -18.42 -32.83
C ASN A 361 -14.14 -17.08 -32.87
N SER A 362 -13.84 -16.16 -32.00
CA SER A 362 -14.43 -14.81 -31.95
C SER A 362 -13.46 -13.79 -31.41
N THR A 363 -13.64 -12.53 -31.79
CA THR A 363 -12.83 -11.41 -31.28
C THR A 363 -12.92 -11.28 -29.75
N GLN A 364 -14.09 -11.50 -29.15
CA GLN A 364 -14.24 -11.49 -27.71
C GLN A 364 -13.39 -12.59 -27.05
N ASN A 365 -13.42 -13.79 -27.58
CA ASN A 365 -12.61 -14.91 -27.07
C ASN A 365 -11.11 -14.66 -27.27
N ARG A 366 -10.71 -13.95 -28.32
CA ARG A 366 -9.30 -13.52 -28.51
C ARG A 366 -8.83 -12.60 -27.39
N PHE A 367 -9.66 -11.65 -26.97
CA PHE A 367 -9.34 -10.81 -25.80
C PHE A 367 -9.23 -11.63 -24.51
N VAL A 368 -10.10 -12.65 -24.34
CA VAL A 368 -10.01 -13.57 -23.20
C VAL A 368 -8.71 -14.33 -23.22
N MET A 369 -8.35 -14.93 -24.37
CA MET A 369 -7.08 -15.65 -24.53
C MET A 369 -5.90 -14.73 -24.25
N PHE A 370 -5.83 -13.57 -24.90
CA PHE A 370 -4.75 -12.60 -24.73
C PHE A 370 -4.55 -12.19 -23.25
N ALA A 371 -5.61 -11.75 -22.58
CA ALA A 371 -5.53 -11.20 -21.23
C ALA A 371 -5.17 -12.25 -20.16
N ASN A 372 -5.34 -13.53 -20.48
CA ASN A 372 -5.06 -14.65 -19.57
C ASN A 372 -3.83 -15.47 -19.97
N MET A 373 -3.03 -14.97 -20.90
CA MET A 373 -1.74 -15.60 -21.23
C MET A 373 -0.72 -15.39 -20.10
N PRO A 374 0.20 -16.33 -19.90
CA PRO A 374 1.25 -16.19 -18.89
C PRO A 374 2.01 -14.87 -18.96
N GLU A 375 2.30 -14.38 -20.17
CA GLU A 375 3.02 -13.12 -20.43
C GLU A 375 2.22 -11.88 -20.04
N VAL A 376 0.90 -12.01 -19.89
CA VAL A 376 -0.01 -10.93 -19.47
C VAL A 376 -0.39 -11.05 -17.99
N LEU A 377 -0.42 -12.28 -17.48
CA LEU A 377 -0.70 -12.57 -16.06
C LEU A 377 0.51 -12.38 -15.17
N LYS A 378 1.72 -12.52 -15.73
CA LYS A 378 2.99 -12.47 -15.00
C LYS A 378 3.94 -11.42 -15.61
N THR A 379 4.77 -10.83 -14.77
CA THR A 379 5.82 -9.88 -15.18
C THR A 379 7.17 -10.30 -14.64
#